data_dc54a7e94ad1e819bf7c32c61e15429c
#
_entry.id   dc54a7e94ad1e819bf7c32c61e15429c
#
_cell.length_a   1.000
_cell.length_b   1.000
_cell.length_c   1.000
_cell.angle_alpha   90.00
_cell.angle_beta   90.00
_cell.angle_gamma   90.00
#
_symmetry.space_group_name_H-M   'P 1'
#
loop_
_entity.id
_entity.type
_entity.pdbx_description
1 polymer ?
#
loop_
_entity_poly.entity_id
_entity_poly.type
_entity_poly.pdbx_seq_one_letter_code
_entity_poly.pdbx_strand_id
1 'polypeptide(L)'
;GLARCAPIGLFLSPQETPPFEISLLGAESAALTHGDPLGFLPAAYLTDLLSRIVYGKPESFRSILKKTRTAMIRQFEGRFSQVHIIENSLDWAEAAADTAAAPGETLSQQRPTDASSILACACYVCLKYPGDYDRGIVAAVNHSGLSSALGAVTGALLGAQVGTEGIPEFYLEPLELREPMTELASDLFQGCPMSRSARLFDDQWEQKYIQCSY
;
A
#
# COMPACT_ATOMS: atom_id res chain seq x y z
N GLY A 1 -3.12 -11.26 0.79
CA GLY A 1 -1.79 -10.92 0.25
C GLY A 1 -1.55 -9.43 0.17
N LEU A 2 -2.43 -8.70 -0.53
CA LEU A 2 -2.23 -7.29 -0.86
C LEU A 2 -1.89 -6.39 0.35
N ALA A 3 -2.74 -6.33 1.36
CA ALA A 3 -2.61 -5.37 2.47
C ALA A 3 -1.31 -5.54 3.29
N ARG A 4 -0.82 -6.77 3.47
CA ARG A 4 0.40 -7.03 4.24
C ARG A 4 1.69 -6.60 3.55
N CYS A 5 1.64 -6.27 2.24
CA CYS A 5 2.82 -5.89 1.48
C CYS A 5 3.15 -4.39 1.59
N ALA A 6 2.28 -3.58 2.20
CA ALA A 6 2.52 -2.15 2.38
C ALA A 6 3.89 -1.83 3.03
N PRO A 7 4.35 -2.52 4.09
CA PRO A 7 5.66 -2.26 4.69
C PRO A 7 6.84 -2.38 3.72
N ILE A 8 6.76 -3.23 2.69
CA ILE A 8 7.82 -3.39 1.70
C ILE A 8 8.06 -2.07 0.94
N GLY A 9 6.99 -1.44 0.45
CA GLY A 9 7.08 -0.17 -0.27
C GLY A 9 7.47 1.02 0.61
N LEU A 10 7.23 0.93 1.92
CA LEU A 10 7.59 1.96 2.89
C LEU A 10 9.04 1.82 3.37
N PHE A 11 9.55 0.60 3.45
CA PHE A 11 10.89 0.31 3.96
C PHE A 11 11.99 0.41 2.90
N LEU A 12 11.75 -0.14 1.70
CA LEU A 12 12.77 -0.21 0.67
C LEU A 12 12.87 1.12 -0.10
N SER A 13 14.00 1.80 0.12
CA SER A 13 14.31 3.03 -0.60
C SER A 13 14.74 2.75 -2.05
N PRO A 14 14.18 3.45 -3.06
CA PRO A 14 14.63 3.33 -4.45
C PRO A 14 16.05 3.86 -4.71
N GLN A 15 16.68 4.46 -3.71
CA GLN A 15 18.10 4.84 -3.75
C GLN A 15 19.04 3.65 -3.48
N GLU A 16 18.56 2.65 -2.73
CA GLU A 16 19.32 1.46 -2.35
C GLU A 16 18.85 0.20 -3.10
N THR A 17 17.54 0.14 -3.41
CA THR A 17 16.90 -1.01 -4.08
C THR A 17 16.23 -0.54 -5.36
N PRO A 18 16.55 -1.11 -6.52
CA PRO A 18 15.91 -0.73 -7.78
C PRO A 18 14.38 -0.84 -7.71
N PRO A 19 13.62 0.13 -8.25
CA PRO A 19 12.14 0.12 -8.17
C PRO A 19 11.49 -1.18 -8.68
N PHE A 20 12.07 -1.82 -9.70
CA PHE A 20 11.55 -3.09 -10.21
C PHE A 20 11.72 -4.24 -9.21
N GLU A 21 12.73 -4.21 -8.34
CA GLU A 21 12.91 -5.20 -7.28
C GLU A 21 11.93 -4.96 -6.13
N ILE A 22 11.66 -3.70 -5.79
CA ILE A 22 10.66 -3.35 -4.76
C ILE A 22 9.28 -3.90 -5.15
N SER A 23 8.86 -3.66 -6.39
CA SER A 23 7.58 -4.18 -6.89
C SER A 23 7.57 -5.70 -7.01
N LEU A 24 8.68 -6.32 -7.42
CA LEU A 24 8.81 -7.78 -7.48
C LEU A 24 8.69 -8.41 -6.09
N LEU A 25 9.37 -7.87 -5.08
CA LEU A 25 9.27 -8.33 -3.70
C LEU A 25 7.85 -8.22 -3.14
N GLY A 26 7.11 -7.16 -3.51
CA GLY A 26 5.70 -7.04 -3.20
C GLY A 26 4.87 -8.18 -3.79
N ALA A 27 5.05 -8.46 -5.08
CA ALA A 27 4.38 -9.58 -5.74
C ALA A 27 4.76 -10.94 -5.12
N GLU A 28 6.05 -11.20 -4.89
CA GLU A 28 6.54 -12.46 -4.30
C GLU A 28 6.02 -12.66 -2.88
N SER A 29 6.01 -11.62 -2.06
CA SER A 29 5.44 -11.68 -0.71
C SER A 29 3.96 -12.03 -0.73
N ALA A 30 3.18 -11.48 -1.65
CA ALA A 30 1.78 -11.85 -1.81
C ALA A 30 1.61 -13.27 -2.34
N ALA A 31 2.48 -13.70 -3.27
CA ALA A 31 2.46 -15.03 -3.88
C ALA A 31 2.70 -16.17 -2.89
N LEU A 32 3.33 -15.93 -1.75
CA LEU A 32 3.48 -16.92 -0.67
C LEU A 32 2.14 -17.55 -0.23
N THR A 33 1.04 -16.83 -0.39
CA THR A 33 -0.30 -17.30 0.02
C THR A 33 -1.35 -17.15 -1.07
N HIS A 34 -1.06 -16.50 -2.18
CA HIS A 34 -2.00 -16.21 -3.27
C HIS A 34 -1.34 -16.54 -4.60
N GLY A 35 -1.53 -17.77 -5.10
CA GLY A 35 -0.88 -18.27 -6.30
C GLY A 35 -1.43 -17.72 -7.64
N ASP A 36 -2.62 -17.11 -7.64
CA ASP A 36 -3.19 -16.50 -8.84
C ASP A 36 -2.57 -15.13 -9.12
N PRO A 37 -2.23 -14.79 -10.38
CA PRO A 37 -1.66 -13.48 -10.72
C PRO A 37 -2.49 -12.28 -10.28
N LEU A 38 -3.83 -12.35 -10.32
CA LEU A 38 -4.71 -11.30 -9.79
C LEU A 38 -4.68 -11.21 -8.25
N GLY A 39 -4.16 -12.24 -7.56
CA GLY A 39 -3.96 -12.23 -6.11
C GLY A 39 -2.63 -11.61 -5.68
N PHE A 40 -1.57 -11.68 -6.51
CA PHE A 40 -0.25 -11.19 -6.14
C PHE A 40 0.25 -9.96 -6.93
N LEU A 41 -0.09 -9.80 -8.21
CA LEU A 41 0.33 -8.62 -8.99
C LEU A 41 -0.16 -7.29 -8.40
N PRO A 42 -1.39 -7.16 -7.85
CA PRO A 42 -1.81 -5.93 -7.20
C PRO A 42 -0.88 -5.47 -6.07
N ALA A 43 -0.17 -6.40 -5.41
CA ALA A 43 0.81 -6.04 -4.39
C ALA A 43 2.07 -5.37 -4.96
N ALA A 44 2.46 -5.72 -6.19
CA ALA A 44 3.52 -5.00 -6.89
C ALA A 44 3.15 -3.53 -7.16
N TYR A 45 1.90 -3.30 -7.59
CA TYR A 45 1.40 -1.93 -7.76
C TYR A 45 1.38 -1.16 -6.44
N LEU A 46 0.90 -1.77 -5.36
CA LEU A 46 0.84 -1.12 -4.04
C LEU A 46 2.23 -0.75 -3.54
N THR A 47 3.20 -1.64 -3.63
CA THR A 47 4.56 -1.38 -3.14
C THR A 47 5.28 -0.31 -3.97
N ASP A 48 5.10 -0.29 -5.29
CA ASP A 48 5.64 0.77 -6.16
C ASP A 48 4.96 2.12 -5.88
N LEU A 49 3.63 2.15 -5.70
CA LEU A 49 2.89 3.37 -5.30
C LEU A 49 3.42 3.94 -4.00
N LEU A 50 3.51 3.13 -2.95
CA LEU A 50 3.98 3.56 -1.63
C LEU A 50 5.43 4.07 -1.68
N SER A 51 6.32 3.34 -2.38
CA SER A 51 7.70 3.77 -2.56
C SER A 51 7.80 5.12 -3.28
N ARG A 52 7.00 5.35 -4.33
CA ARG A 52 6.97 6.65 -5.03
C ARG A 52 6.37 7.76 -4.20
N ILE A 53 5.36 7.48 -3.37
CA ILE A 53 4.77 8.49 -2.47
C ILE A 53 5.80 8.94 -1.44
N VAL A 54 6.48 8.01 -0.79
CA VAL A 54 7.37 8.30 0.34
C VAL A 54 8.73 8.85 -0.11
N TYR A 55 9.33 8.27 -1.13
CA TYR A 55 10.70 8.62 -1.55
C TYR A 55 10.76 9.45 -2.82
N GLY A 56 9.63 9.63 -3.50
CA GLY A 56 9.54 10.41 -4.73
C GLY A 56 9.56 11.92 -4.48
N LYS A 57 9.58 12.68 -5.57
CA LYS A 57 9.33 14.12 -5.49
C LYS A 57 7.84 14.37 -5.23
N PRO A 58 7.47 15.47 -4.55
CA PRO A 58 6.07 15.82 -4.36
C PRO A 58 5.32 15.94 -5.70
N GLU A 59 4.34 15.09 -5.89
CA GLU A 59 3.51 15.01 -7.09
C GLU A 59 2.06 14.67 -6.73
N SER A 60 1.12 14.92 -7.64
CA SER A 60 -0.25 14.46 -7.44
C SER A 60 -0.32 12.92 -7.47
N PHE A 61 -1.23 12.34 -6.69
CA PHE A 61 -1.45 10.89 -6.69
C PHE A 61 -1.73 10.35 -8.10
N ARG A 62 -2.48 11.08 -8.92
CA ARG A 62 -2.73 10.72 -10.33
C ARG A 62 -1.45 10.60 -11.15
N SER A 63 -0.49 11.50 -10.96
CA SER A 63 0.81 11.43 -11.64
C SER A 63 1.62 10.22 -11.19
N ILE A 64 1.63 9.94 -9.89
CA ILE A 64 2.30 8.77 -9.32
C ILE A 64 1.65 7.48 -9.86
N LEU A 65 0.32 7.38 -9.83
CA LEU A 65 -0.42 6.23 -10.36
C LEU A 65 -0.07 5.96 -11.83
N LYS A 66 -0.03 6.99 -12.67
CA LYS A 66 0.35 6.86 -14.08
C LYS A 66 1.77 6.29 -14.25
N LYS A 67 2.72 6.73 -13.43
CA LYS A 67 4.11 6.23 -13.47
C LYS A 67 4.18 4.77 -13.02
N THR A 68 3.47 4.41 -11.95
CA THR A 68 3.35 3.03 -11.48
C THR A 68 2.77 2.13 -12.55
N ARG A 69 1.64 2.49 -13.15
CA ARG A 69 1.00 1.73 -14.24
C ARG A 69 1.99 1.45 -15.38
N THR A 70 2.69 2.50 -15.84
CA THR A 70 3.71 2.36 -16.90
C THR A 70 4.83 1.40 -16.51
N ALA A 71 5.30 1.45 -15.26
CA ALA A 71 6.35 0.56 -14.76
C ALA A 71 5.86 -0.90 -14.69
N MET A 72 4.65 -1.12 -14.17
CA MET A 72 4.06 -2.46 -14.01
C MET A 72 3.77 -3.14 -15.37
N ILE A 73 3.22 -2.40 -16.34
CA ILE A 73 3.05 -2.90 -17.69
C ILE A 73 4.41 -3.38 -18.24
N ARG A 74 5.42 -2.51 -18.22
CA ARG A 74 6.77 -2.85 -18.72
C ARG A 74 7.36 -4.08 -18.05
N GLN A 75 7.12 -4.25 -16.75
CA GLN A 75 7.74 -5.31 -15.95
C GLN A 75 7.03 -6.66 -16.11
N PHE A 76 5.70 -6.67 -16.20
CA PHE A 76 4.92 -7.88 -16.03
C PHE A 76 4.09 -8.31 -17.24
N GLU A 77 3.77 -7.42 -18.19
CA GLU A 77 2.89 -7.69 -19.32
C GLU A 77 3.37 -8.88 -20.18
N GLY A 78 4.67 -9.00 -20.39
CA GLY A 78 5.26 -10.11 -21.16
C GLY A 78 5.16 -11.49 -20.49
N ARG A 79 4.81 -11.53 -19.20
CA ARG A 79 4.71 -12.76 -18.41
C ARG A 79 3.28 -13.08 -17.94
N PHE A 80 2.47 -12.05 -17.72
CA PHE A 80 1.14 -12.17 -17.11
C PHE A 80 0.13 -11.30 -17.86
N SER A 81 -0.74 -11.92 -18.63
CA SER A 81 -1.85 -11.21 -19.32
C SER A 81 -2.84 -10.55 -18.36
N GLN A 82 -2.87 -10.98 -17.08
CA GLN A 82 -3.70 -10.41 -16.01
C GLN A 82 -3.36 -8.95 -15.71
N VAL A 83 -2.20 -8.44 -16.11
CA VAL A 83 -1.86 -7.02 -16.05
C VAL A 83 -2.95 -6.17 -16.72
N HIS A 84 -3.48 -6.59 -17.87
CA HIS A 84 -4.55 -5.85 -18.55
C HIS A 84 -5.86 -5.79 -17.76
N ILE A 85 -6.16 -6.82 -16.95
CA ILE A 85 -7.34 -6.80 -16.08
C ILE A 85 -7.18 -5.77 -14.96
N ILE A 86 -5.97 -5.71 -14.37
CA ILE A 86 -5.65 -4.69 -13.35
C ILE A 86 -5.70 -3.29 -13.96
N GLU A 87 -5.12 -3.10 -15.16
CA GLU A 87 -5.15 -1.81 -15.86
C GLU A 87 -6.57 -1.34 -16.15
N ASN A 88 -7.45 -2.21 -16.62
CA ASN A 88 -8.87 -1.89 -16.85
C ASN A 88 -9.57 -1.47 -15.55
N SER A 89 -9.23 -2.13 -14.42
CA SER A 89 -9.77 -1.77 -13.12
C SER A 89 -9.25 -0.39 -12.65
N LEU A 90 -8.02 -0.05 -12.97
CA LEU A 90 -7.45 1.27 -12.67
C LEU A 90 -8.00 2.36 -13.61
N ASP A 91 -8.29 2.06 -14.87
CA ASP A 91 -9.03 2.97 -15.78
C ASP A 91 -10.41 3.31 -15.23
N TRP A 92 -11.12 2.30 -14.71
CA TRP A 92 -12.37 2.54 -13.99
C TRP A 92 -12.18 3.47 -12.79
N ALA A 93 -11.14 3.24 -11.98
CA ALA A 93 -10.86 4.05 -10.78
C ALA A 93 -10.63 5.53 -11.14
N GLU A 94 -9.86 5.80 -12.19
CA GLU A 94 -9.60 7.16 -12.67
C GLU A 94 -10.88 7.82 -13.22
N ALA A 95 -11.65 7.12 -14.05
CA ALA A 95 -12.90 7.63 -14.61
C ALA A 95 -13.96 7.88 -13.52
N ALA A 96 -14.12 6.95 -12.57
CA ALA A 96 -15.09 7.08 -11.49
C ALA A 96 -14.75 8.24 -10.54
N ALA A 97 -13.46 8.51 -10.29
CA ALA A 97 -13.01 9.61 -9.43
C ALA A 97 -13.41 10.99 -9.99
N ASP A 98 -13.52 11.13 -11.29
CA ASP A 98 -13.90 12.37 -11.97
C ASP A 98 -15.44 12.59 -12.02
N THR A 99 -16.24 11.61 -11.58
CA THR A 99 -17.70 11.73 -11.50
C THR A 99 -18.17 12.42 -10.23
N ALA A 100 -19.40 12.95 -10.23
CA ALA A 100 -20.06 13.49 -9.05
C ALA A 100 -20.73 12.40 -8.17
N ALA A 101 -20.64 11.12 -8.55
CA ALA A 101 -21.31 10.03 -7.83
C ALA A 101 -20.80 9.91 -6.38
N ALA A 102 -21.71 9.51 -5.49
CA ALA A 102 -21.41 9.29 -4.09
C ALA A 102 -20.47 8.07 -3.93
N PRO A 103 -19.36 8.18 -3.18
CA PRO A 103 -18.39 7.09 -3.05
C PRO A 103 -18.98 5.79 -2.51
N GLY A 104 -19.87 5.85 -1.54
CA GLY A 104 -20.52 4.67 -0.97
C GLY A 104 -21.32 3.85 -2.01
N GLU A 105 -22.03 4.54 -2.91
CA GLU A 105 -22.75 3.88 -4.02
C GLU A 105 -21.77 3.30 -5.02
N THR A 106 -20.78 4.08 -5.45
CA THR A 106 -19.76 3.68 -6.42
C THR A 106 -19.00 2.43 -5.94
N LEU A 107 -18.54 2.42 -4.69
CA LEU A 107 -17.83 1.30 -4.08
C LEU A 107 -18.75 0.08 -3.85
N SER A 108 -20.01 0.32 -3.47
CA SER A 108 -21.00 -0.76 -3.28
C SER A 108 -21.36 -1.45 -4.60
N GLN A 109 -21.42 -0.70 -5.70
CA GLN A 109 -21.61 -1.28 -7.04
C GLN A 109 -20.41 -2.10 -7.49
N GLN A 110 -19.20 -1.61 -7.23
CA GLN A 110 -17.95 -2.30 -7.57
C GLN A 110 -17.72 -3.57 -6.75
N ARG A 111 -18.23 -3.61 -5.50
CA ARG A 111 -18.11 -4.73 -4.55
C ARG A 111 -16.68 -5.29 -4.48
N PRO A 112 -15.70 -4.53 -3.96
CA PRO A 112 -14.31 -4.99 -3.88
C PRO A 112 -14.18 -6.23 -3.00
N THR A 113 -13.85 -7.38 -3.60
CA THR A 113 -13.77 -8.69 -2.94
C THR A 113 -12.47 -9.44 -3.24
N ASP A 114 -11.68 -8.97 -4.19
CA ASP A 114 -10.39 -9.54 -4.58
C ASP A 114 -9.31 -8.45 -4.59
N ALA A 115 -8.03 -8.85 -4.69
CA ALA A 115 -6.92 -7.94 -4.58
C ALA A 115 -6.90 -6.86 -5.68
N SER A 116 -7.34 -7.18 -6.89
CA SER A 116 -7.37 -6.24 -8.03
C SER A 116 -8.43 -5.17 -7.83
N SER A 117 -9.65 -5.57 -7.47
CA SER A 117 -10.75 -4.64 -7.18
C SER A 117 -10.48 -3.79 -5.93
N ILE A 118 -9.84 -4.36 -4.90
CA ILE A 118 -9.42 -3.61 -3.70
C ILE A 118 -8.38 -2.55 -4.06
N LEU A 119 -7.35 -2.89 -4.84
CA LEU A 119 -6.37 -1.91 -5.30
C LEU A 119 -7.02 -0.78 -6.10
N ALA A 120 -7.87 -1.11 -7.06
CA ALA A 120 -8.55 -0.12 -7.89
C ALA A 120 -9.47 0.79 -7.07
N CYS A 121 -10.25 0.23 -6.12
CA CYS A 121 -11.09 1.01 -5.21
C CYS A 121 -10.27 1.90 -4.28
N ALA A 122 -9.12 1.44 -3.78
CA ALA A 122 -8.22 2.26 -2.97
C ALA A 122 -7.64 3.42 -3.80
N CYS A 123 -7.21 3.17 -5.04
CA CYS A 123 -6.77 4.22 -5.97
C CYS A 123 -7.90 5.21 -6.27
N TYR A 124 -9.13 4.73 -6.49
CA TYR A 124 -10.30 5.58 -6.65
C TYR A 124 -10.49 6.54 -5.46
N VAL A 125 -10.43 6.02 -4.24
CA VAL A 125 -10.60 6.83 -3.02
C VAL A 125 -9.49 7.87 -2.90
N CYS A 126 -8.24 7.49 -3.13
CA CYS A 126 -7.09 8.42 -3.09
C CYS A 126 -7.19 9.52 -4.18
N LEU A 127 -7.74 9.20 -5.36
CA LEU A 127 -8.01 10.18 -6.41
C LEU A 127 -9.16 11.12 -6.06
N LYS A 128 -10.19 10.61 -5.40
CA LYS A 128 -11.40 11.36 -5.00
C LYS A 128 -11.13 12.29 -3.81
N TYR A 129 -10.28 11.88 -2.88
CA TYR A 129 -9.98 12.58 -1.63
C TYR A 129 -8.45 12.75 -1.46
N PRO A 130 -7.77 13.50 -2.37
CA PRO A 130 -6.32 13.65 -2.30
C PRO A 130 -5.92 14.40 -1.02
N GLY A 131 -5.16 13.71 -0.15
CA GLY A 131 -4.70 14.27 1.12
C GLY A 131 -5.77 14.44 2.21
N ASP A 132 -6.99 13.98 1.98
CA ASP A 132 -8.07 14.00 2.97
C ASP A 132 -8.25 12.60 3.58
N TYR A 133 -7.50 12.35 4.65
CA TYR A 133 -7.47 11.04 5.31
C TYR A 133 -8.83 10.64 5.84
N ASP A 134 -9.53 11.54 6.54
CA ASP A 134 -10.81 11.24 7.19
C ASP A 134 -11.88 10.84 6.18
N ARG A 135 -12.14 11.69 5.17
CA ARG A 135 -13.14 11.38 4.15
C ARG A 135 -12.78 10.13 3.34
N GLY A 136 -11.49 9.92 3.09
CA GLY A 136 -11.01 8.74 2.38
C GLY A 136 -11.25 7.45 3.18
N ILE A 137 -10.92 7.41 4.46
CA ILE A 137 -11.16 6.24 5.32
C ILE A 137 -12.65 5.98 5.48
N VAL A 138 -13.44 7.02 5.75
CA VAL A 138 -14.91 6.87 5.86
C VAL A 138 -15.48 6.25 4.58
N ALA A 139 -15.07 6.72 3.41
CA ALA A 139 -15.51 6.14 2.14
C ALA A 139 -15.06 4.67 1.99
N ALA A 140 -13.79 4.37 2.33
CA ALA A 140 -13.19 3.04 2.16
C ALA A 140 -13.78 1.96 3.06
N VAL A 141 -14.44 2.31 4.17
CA VAL A 141 -15.00 1.32 5.10
C VAL A 141 -16.53 1.24 5.08
N ASN A 142 -17.22 2.16 4.39
CA ASN A 142 -18.68 2.22 4.32
C ASN A 142 -19.22 1.78 2.95
N HIS A 143 -19.07 0.51 2.64
CA HIS A 143 -19.58 -0.13 1.41
C HIS A 143 -19.83 -1.62 1.62
N SER A 144 -20.44 -2.30 0.64
CA SER A 144 -20.84 -3.72 0.72
C SER A 144 -19.77 -4.72 0.26
N GLY A 145 -18.47 -4.37 0.29
CA GLY A 145 -17.36 -5.26 -0.05
C GLY A 145 -16.50 -5.65 1.17
N LEU A 146 -15.24 -6.02 0.94
CA LEU A 146 -14.26 -6.28 2.00
C LEU A 146 -13.73 -4.96 2.58
N SER A 147 -14.53 -4.31 3.42
CA SER A 147 -14.23 -2.98 3.97
C SER A 147 -12.94 -2.95 4.79
N SER A 148 -12.62 -4.00 5.54
CA SER A 148 -11.37 -4.08 6.30
C SER A 148 -10.13 -4.09 5.39
N ALA A 149 -10.17 -4.83 4.30
CA ALA A 149 -9.05 -4.90 3.36
C ALA A 149 -8.92 -3.59 2.56
N LEU A 150 -10.04 -3.02 2.12
CA LEU A 150 -10.03 -1.74 1.42
C LEU A 150 -9.57 -0.60 2.34
N GLY A 151 -10.07 -0.56 3.58
CA GLY A 151 -9.64 0.39 4.59
C GLY A 151 -8.13 0.31 4.88
N ALA A 152 -7.57 -0.91 5.00
CA ALA A 152 -6.14 -1.10 5.22
C ALA A 152 -5.29 -0.58 4.05
N VAL A 153 -5.65 -0.88 2.80
CA VAL A 153 -4.89 -0.44 1.61
C VAL A 153 -5.04 1.07 1.39
N THR A 154 -6.26 1.61 1.55
CA THR A 154 -6.51 3.05 1.44
C THR A 154 -5.79 3.81 2.55
N GLY A 155 -5.84 3.30 3.79
CA GLY A 155 -5.14 3.89 4.93
C GLY A 155 -3.63 3.93 4.74
N ALA A 156 -3.03 2.88 4.17
CA ALA A 156 -1.61 2.87 3.83
C ALA A 156 -1.26 3.94 2.77
N LEU A 157 -2.06 4.05 1.70
CA LEU A 157 -1.83 5.03 0.63
C LEU A 157 -2.05 6.47 1.08
N LEU A 158 -3.14 6.76 1.80
CA LEU A 158 -3.42 8.10 2.31
C LEU A 158 -2.48 8.48 3.44
N GLY A 159 -2.21 7.55 4.39
CA GLY A 159 -1.26 7.77 5.46
C GLY A 159 0.14 8.10 4.95
N ALA A 160 0.60 7.41 3.90
CA ALA A 160 1.87 7.73 3.24
C ALA A 160 1.88 9.13 2.59
N GLN A 161 0.73 9.63 2.11
CA GLN A 161 0.62 10.97 1.52
C GLN A 161 0.63 12.08 2.56
N VAL A 162 -0.03 11.87 3.72
CA VAL A 162 -0.25 12.94 4.72
C VAL A 162 0.70 12.86 5.91
N GLY A 163 1.38 11.73 6.10
CA GLY A 163 2.18 11.47 7.30
C GLY A 163 1.33 11.36 8.57
N THR A 164 1.98 11.08 9.69
CA THR A 164 1.29 10.92 10.98
C THR A 164 0.56 12.20 11.40
N GLU A 165 1.12 13.37 11.09
CA GLU A 165 0.53 14.67 11.43
C GLU A 165 -0.78 14.95 10.68
N GLY A 166 -0.96 14.34 9.50
CA GLY A 166 -2.18 14.48 8.70
C GLY A 166 -3.28 13.48 9.06
N ILE A 167 -3.01 12.53 9.97
CA ILE A 167 -4.02 11.61 10.48
C ILE A 167 -4.71 12.23 11.68
N PRO A 168 -6.06 12.41 11.67
CA PRO A 168 -6.77 12.99 12.81
C PRO A 168 -6.56 12.18 14.09
N GLU A 169 -6.29 12.87 15.21
CA GLU A 169 -5.94 12.25 16.49
C GLU A 169 -7.01 11.28 17.02
N PHE A 170 -8.29 11.51 16.72
CA PHE A 170 -9.36 10.60 17.13
C PHE A 170 -9.29 9.20 16.50
N TYR A 171 -8.49 9.00 15.42
CA TYR A 171 -8.14 7.67 14.92
C TYR A 171 -6.97 7.05 15.68
N LEU A 172 -6.05 7.88 16.16
CA LEU A 172 -4.80 7.43 16.79
C LEU A 172 -4.95 7.20 18.29
N GLU A 173 -5.74 8.04 18.98
CA GLU A 173 -5.93 7.98 20.44
C GLU A 173 -6.51 6.63 20.90
N PRO A 174 -7.59 6.08 20.29
CA PRO A 174 -8.17 4.81 20.71
C PRO A 174 -7.47 3.58 20.10
N LEU A 175 -6.36 3.76 19.37
CA LEU A 175 -5.72 2.66 18.66
C LEU A 175 -4.99 1.74 19.63
N GLU A 176 -5.51 0.52 19.82
CA GLU A 176 -5.09 -0.45 20.83
C GLU A 176 -3.59 -0.78 20.81
N LEU A 177 -2.98 -0.85 19.59
CA LEU A 177 -1.58 -1.20 19.41
C LEU A 177 -0.75 -0.01 18.92
N ARG A 178 -1.12 1.22 19.24
CA ARG A 178 -0.44 2.44 18.78
C ARG A 178 1.05 2.43 19.11
N GLU A 179 1.41 2.17 20.36
CA GLU A 179 2.81 2.19 20.80
C GLU A 179 3.64 1.10 20.11
N PRO A 180 3.26 -0.20 20.14
CA PRO A 180 3.99 -1.24 19.42
C PRO A 180 4.12 -0.98 17.91
N MET A 181 3.07 -0.46 17.24
CA MET A 181 3.14 -0.16 15.81
C MET A 181 4.09 1.01 15.53
N THR A 182 4.10 2.04 16.38
CA THR A 182 5.00 3.19 16.22
C THR A 182 6.45 2.75 16.43
N GLU A 183 6.70 1.91 17.43
CA GLU A 183 8.02 1.36 17.70
C GLU A 183 8.51 0.49 16.54
N LEU A 184 7.68 -0.44 16.07
CA LEU A 184 8.00 -1.28 14.91
C LEU A 184 8.28 -0.45 13.64
N ALA A 185 7.50 0.59 13.41
CA ALA A 185 7.71 1.49 12.27
C ALA A 185 9.03 2.25 12.38
N SER A 186 9.39 2.72 13.58
CA SER A 186 10.65 3.40 13.86
C SER A 186 11.84 2.47 13.68
N ASP A 187 11.76 1.25 14.21
CA ASP A 187 12.80 0.24 14.06
C ASP A 187 12.96 -0.20 12.60
N LEU A 188 11.85 -0.34 11.88
CA LEU A 188 11.87 -0.63 10.45
C LEU A 188 12.58 0.48 9.66
N PHE A 189 12.30 1.75 9.98
CA PHE A 189 12.92 2.90 9.33
C PHE A 189 14.42 3.00 9.63
N GLN A 190 14.83 2.75 10.88
CA GLN A 190 16.24 2.75 11.27
C GLN A 190 17.02 1.58 10.66
N GLY A 191 16.32 0.49 10.36
CA GLY A 191 16.89 -0.74 9.85
C GLY A 191 17.56 -1.58 10.92
N CYS A 192 17.73 -2.89 10.63
CA CYS A 192 18.41 -3.79 11.54
C CYS A 192 19.93 -3.52 11.58
N PRO A 193 20.51 -3.17 12.73
CA PRO A 193 21.94 -2.90 12.81
C PRO A 193 22.80 -4.12 12.47
N MET A 194 22.26 -5.34 12.61
CA MET A 194 22.98 -6.58 12.29
C MET A 194 23.04 -6.92 10.80
N SER A 195 22.11 -6.40 9.99
CA SER A 195 21.98 -6.77 8.57
C SER A 195 23.04 -6.15 7.68
N ARG A 196 23.63 -5.00 8.06
CA ARG A 196 24.55 -4.23 7.21
C ARG A 196 26.02 -4.57 7.36
N SER A 197 26.46 -5.20 8.45
CA SER A 197 27.88 -5.39 8.69
C SER A 197 28.31 -6.73 9.25
N ALA A 198 27.42 -7.62 9.66
CA ALA A 198 27.71 -8.88 10.37
C ALA A 198 28.68 -8.73 11.57
N ARG A 199 29.02 -7.49 11.97
CA ARG A 199 29.98 -7.14 13.00
C ARG A 199 29.39 -6.39 14.19
N LEU A 200 28.15 -5.87 14.04
CA LEU A 200 27.43 -5.23 15.12
C LEU A 200 26.42 -6.22 15.67
N PHE A 201 26.66 -6.68 16.85
CA PHE A 201 25.72 -7.45 17.65
C PHE A 201 24.93 -6.48 18.51
N ASP A 202 23.62 -6.43 18.37
CA ASP A 202 22.73 -5.63 19.18
C ASP A 202 21.87 -6.56 20.03
N ASP A 203 22.23 -6.67 21.31
CA ASP A 203 21.57 -7.57 22.27
C ASP A 203 20.08 -7.23 22.43
N GLN A 204 19.72 -5.94 22.40
CA GLN A 204 18.33 -5.52 22.55
C GLN A 204 17.49 -5.89 21.33
N TRP A 205 18.06 -5.70 20.13
CA TRP A 205 17.41 -6.11 18.88
C TRP A 205 17.23 -7.63 18.82
N GLU A 206 18.25 -8.40 19.21
CA GLU A 206 18.17 -9.86 19.22
C GLU A 206 17.11 -10.35 20.22
N GLN A 207 17.07 -9.82 21.44
CA GLN A 207 16.04 -10.16 22.43
C GLN A 207 14.64 -9.85 21.92
N LYS A 208 14.46 -8.68 21.29
CA LYS A 208 13.17 -8.20 20.82
C LYS A 208 12.64 -8.98 19.62
N TYR A 209 13.47 -9.24 18.59
CA TYR A 209 13.02 -9.74 17.29
C TYR A 209 13.42 -11.17 16.98
N ILE A 210 14.46 -11.70 17.62
CA ILE A 210 14.94 -13.05 17.38
C ILE A 210 14.50 -13.98 18.48
N GLN A 211 14.75 -13.61 19.73
CA GLN A 211 14.41 -14.43 20.89
C GLN A 211 12.96 -14.24 21.35
N CYS A 212 12.29 -13.17 20.91
CA CYS A 212 10.91 -12.81 21.26
C CYS A 212 10.66 -12.89 22.80
N SER A 213 11.68 -12.54 23.58
CA SER A 213 11.59 -12.50 25.04
C SER A 213 11.12 -11.11 25.47
N TYR A 214 9.83 -11.03 25.84
CA TYR A 214 9.20 -9.82 26.39
C TYR A 214 9.29 -9.79 27.90
#